data_2e32c8cc896ef4142217f650e489072c
#
_entry.id   2e32c8cc896ef4142217f650e489072c
#
_cell.length_a   1.000
_cell.length_b   1.000
_cell.length_c   1.000
_cell.angle_alpha   90.00
_cell.angle_beta   90.00
_cell.angle_gamma   90.00
#
_symmetry.space_group_name_H-M   'P 1'
#
loop_
_entity.id
_entity.type
_entity.pdbx_description
1 polymer ?
#
loop_
_entity_poly.entity_id
_entity_poly.type
_entity_poly.pdbx_seq_one_letter_code
_entity_poly.pdbx_strand_id
1 'polypeptide(L)'
;MEADNFDQKFQQLQWGSLYNPAVATTRSYLVCATPRSGSTLVCQALKDTGVAGRPEEYFEALEHSGRPRRPEEYFNGVEDPSILNQLTRRGIADEPQPRSPLWSRTAYDRYLEWAMEQGTTPNGVFGAKLMWGYLGDFVSLLRNVPEYRELPLADLLPEVFPELTFVRVVRANKVRQAVSLWKAVQTASWRQEGDRDPIPEDSDVPPYKSFLDEHLPALRFNYNAISHLLGQILKDEARWDAFFEHVRIKPVLVLYENFAGDYENSTINVLHRLGLSPPEGFKVEPRMKAQSDGLNDDWARRYAELRLGTEFDLVPTVPEPVAPPTG
;
A
#
# COMPACT_ATOMS: atom_id res chain seq x y z
N MET A 1 -31.25 -19.72 -8.26
CA MET A 1 -31.38 -19.13 -9.61
C MET A 1 -30.61 -17.82 -9.80
N GLU A 2 -30.42 -16.97 -8.78
CA GLU A 2 -29.61 -15.75 -8.94
C GLU A 2 -28.08 -15.98 -8.77
N ALA A 3 -27.66 -16.98 -8.02
CA ALA A 3 -26.26 -17.33 -7.82
C ALA A 3 -25.61 -17.91 -9.08
N ASP A 4 -26.34 -18.76 -9.80
CA ASP A 4 -25.84 -19.38 -11.05
C ASP A 4 -25.64 -18.38 -12.18
N ASN A 5 -26.44 -17.32 -12.23
CA ASN A 5 -26.35 -16.29 -13.27
C ASN A 5 -25.16 -15.35 -13.04
N PHE A 6 -24.69 -15.23 -11.79
CA PHE A 6 -23.52 -14.41 -11.45
C PHE A 6 -22.22 -15.16 -11.76
N ASP A 7 -22.13 -16.44 -11.46
CA ASP A 7 -20.97 -17.27 -11.80
C ASP A 7 -20.81 -17.40 -13.33
N GLN A 8 -21.92 -17.54 -14.07
CA GLN A 8 -21.88 -17.52 -15.54
C GLN A 8 -21.44 -16.16 -16.11
N LYS A 9 -21.91 -15.06 -15.54
CA LYS A 9 -21.50 -13.71 -15.97
C LYS A 9 -20.06 -13.41 -15.62
N PHE A 10 -19.57 -13.91 -14.48
CA PHE A 10 -18.18 -13.81 -14.07
C PHE A 10 -17.25 -14.65 -14.97
N GLN A 11 -17.66 -15.86 -15.29
CA GLN A 11 -16.96 -16.69 -16.28
C GLN A 11 -16.96 -16.04 -17.66
N GLN A 12 -18.04 -15.43 -18.11
CA GLN A 12 -18.10 -14.73 -19.41
C GLN A 12 -17.23 -13.47 -19.46
N LEU A 13 -17.09 -12.73 -18.36
CA LEU A 13 -16.24 -11.55 -18.29
C LEU A 13 -14.73 -11.89 -18.22
N GLN A 14 -14.37 -13.04 -17.67
CA GLN A 14 -12.98 -13.51 -17.60
C GLN A 14 -12.53 -14.36 -18.81
N TRP A 15 -13.43 -15.09 -19.43
CA TRP A 15 -13.09 -16.06 -20.48
C TRP A 15 -13.31 -15.55 -21.91
N GLY A 16 -13.83 -14.33 -22.06
CA GLY A 16 -14.14 -13.73 -23.37
C GLY A 16 -12.95 -13.14 -24.12
N SER A 17 -11.76 -13.04 -23.54
CA SER A 17 -10.59 -12.48 -24.19
C SER A 17 -9.38 -13.40 -24.09
N LEU A 18 -9.10 -14.10 -25.18
CA LEU A 18 -7.84 -14.78 -25.49
C LEU A 18 -7.35 -15.78 -24.42
N TYR A 19 -7.80 -17.01 -24.50
CA TYR A 19 -7.17 -18.17 -23.89
C TYR A 19 -5.71 -18.27 -24.35
N ASN A 20 -4.83 -17.61 -23.63
CA ASN A 20 -3.40 -17.88 -23.68
C ASN A 20 -3.14 -18.90 -22.55
N PRO A 21 -2.50 -20.06 -22.80
CA PRO A 21 -2.23 -21.00 -21.73
C PRO A 21 -1.48 -20.26 -20.62
N ALA A 22 -1.99 -20.37 -19.39
CA ALA A 22 -1.44 -19.69 -18.23
C ALA A 22 0.07 -19.93 -18.17
N VAL A 23 0.85 -18.87 -18.23
CA VAL A 23 2.31 -18.98 -18.11
C VAL A 23 2.59 -19.41 -16.68
N ALA A 24 3.26 -20.56 -16.52
CA ALA A 24 3.64 -21.03 -15.20
C ALA A 24 4.54 -20.00 -14.51
N THR A 25 4.17 -19.61 -13.31
CA THR A 25 5.04 -18.75 -12.47
C THR A 25 6.25 -19.55 -12.04
N THR A 26 7.44 -19.07 -12.39
CA THR A 26 8.73 -19.69 -12.03
C THR A 26 9.51 -18.88 -11.01
N ARG A 27 9.19 -17.59 -10.90
CA ARG A 27 9.85 -16.66 -9.98
C ARG A 27 8.84 -15.67 -9.44
N SER A 28 8.96 -15.32 -8.17
CA SER A 28 8.03 -14.41 -7.52
C SER A 28 8.74 -13.36 -6.69
N TYR A 29 8.11 -12.20 -6.53
CA TYR A 29 8.52 -11.24 -5.51
C TYR A 29 7.33 -10.52 -4.89
N LEU A 30 7.49 -10.13 -3.62
CA LEU A 30 6.53 -9.33 -2.88
C LEU A 30 7.16 -7.98 -2.50
N VAL A 31 6.52 -6.90 -2.94
CA VAL A 31 6.87 -5.52 -2.54
C VAL A 31 6.23 -5.24 -1.20
N CYS A 32 7.02 -5.35 -0.14
CA CYS A 32 6.60 -5.17 1.24
C CYS A 32 6.73 -3.71 1.66
N ALA A 33 5.65 -3.11 2.13
CA ALA A 33 5.59 -1.68 2.36
C ALA A 33 4.67 -1.28 3.51
N THR A 34 4.72 0.00 3.86
CA THR A 34 3.72 0.72 4.64
C THR A 34 3.05 1.77 3.76
N PRO A 35 1.81 2.22 4.07
CA PRO A 35 1.12 3.20 3.24
C PRO A 35 1.95 4.46 2.99
N ARG A 36 1.88 4.99 1.76
CA ARG A 36 2.58 6.22 1.34
C ARG A 36 4.11 6.17 1.40
N SER A 37 4.69 4.99 1.43
CA SER A 37 6.16 4.79 1.38
C SER A 37 6.77 5.01 -0.01
N GLY A 38 5.96 5.18 -1.05
CA GLY A 38 6.42 5.25 -2.45
C GLY A 38 6.41 3.89 -3.16
N SER A 39 5.84 2.86 -2.54
CA SER A 39 5.76 1.50 -3.13
C SER A 39 5.01 1.45 -4.46
N THR A 40 4.01 2.30 -4.66
CA THR A 40 3.30 2.41 -5.96
C THR A 40 4.25 2.88 -7.07
N LEU A 41 5.14 3.82 -6.79
CA LEU A 41 6.16 4.28 -7.75
C LEU A 41 7.10 3.12 -8.16
N VAL A 42 7.55 2.34 -7.18
CA VAL A 42 8.40 1.16 -7.42
C VAL A 42 7.66 0.11 -8.23
N CYS A 43 6.41 -0.22 -7.86
CA CYS A 43 5.58 -1.18 -8.59
C CYS A 43 5.35 -0.73 -10.04
N GLN A 44 5.05 0.55 -10.26
CA GLN A 44 4.85 1.07 -11.61
C GLN A 44 6.12 0.97 -12.45
N ALA A 45 7.28 1.33 -11.89
CA ALA A 45 8.56 1.17 -12.57
C ALA A 45 8.82 -0.27 -13.00
N LEU A 46 8.55 -1.25 -12.12
CA LEU A 46 8.71 -2.67 -12.42
C LEU A 46 7.71 -3.14 -13.49
N LYS A 47 6.45 -2.72 -13.43
CA LYS A 47 5.44 -2.99 -14.47
C LYS A 47 5.87 -2.46 -15.84
N ASP A 48 6.38 -1.24 -15.89
CA ASP A 48 6.79 -0.58 -17.13
C ASP A 48 7.97 -1.29 -17.82
N THR A 49 8.70 -2.15 -17.09
CA THR A 49 9.74 -3.01 -17.71
C THR A 49 9.17 -4.10 -18.59
N GLY A 50 7.92 -4.53 -18.36
CA GLY A 50 7.29 -5.67 -19.06
C GLY A 50 7.86 -7.05 -18.72
N VAL A 51 8.93 -7.13 -17.93
CA VAL A 51 9.63 -8.38 -17.56
C VAL A 51 9.59 -8.71 -16.07
N ALA A 52 9.11 -7.81 -15.25
CA ALA A 52 9.13 -7.94 -13.80
C ALA A 52 7.73 -8.17 -13.19
N GLY A 53 6.88 -8.94 -13.85
CA GLY A 53 5.54 -9.17 -13.33
C GLY A 53 4.66 -7.90 -13.42
N ARG A 54 3.48 -8.01 -12.80
CA ARG A 54 2.53 -6.89 -12.68
C ARG A 54 2.19 -6.68 -11.20
N PRO A 55 3.08 -6.06 -10.40
CA PRO A 55 2.89 -5.92 -8.97
C PRO A 55 1.74 -4.96 -8.63
N GLU A 56 0.60 -5.54 -8.23
CA GLU A 56 -0.58 -4.85 -7.71
C GLU A 56 -0.91 -5.33 -6.29
N GLU A 57 -1.88 -4.70 -5.66
CA GLU A 57 -2.35 -5.03 -4.31
C GLU A 57 -3.39 -6.17 -4.35
N TYR A 58 -3.04 -7.33 -4.90
CA TYR A 58 -3.94 -8.49 -5.01
C TYR A 58 -4.45 -8.99 -3.67
N PHE A 59 -3.70 -8.79 -2.60
CA PHE A 59 -3.97 -9.32 -1.27
C PHE A 59 -4.40 -8.23 -0.27
N GLU A 60 -4.98 -7.14 -0.78
CA GLU A 60 -5.47 -6.03 0.00
C GLU A 60 -6.92 -6.26 0.43
N ALA A 61 -7.14 -7.24 1.29
CA ALA A 61 -8.45 -7.52 1.84
C ALA A 61 -8.36 -7.88 3.32
N LEU A 62 -9.21 -7.26 4.14
CA LEU A 62 -9.39 -7.63 5.54
C LEU A 62 -10.21 -8.91 5.60
N GLU A 63 -9.79 -9.89 6.40
CA GLU A 63 -10.43 -11.21 6.52
C GLU A 63 -11.93 -11.09 6.86
N HIS A 64 -12.28 -10.21 7.81
CA HIS A 64 -13.64 -10.06 8.29
C HIS A 64 -14.61 -9.43 7.30
N SER A 65 -14.12 -8.60 6.35
CA SER A 65 -14.97 -7.84 5.44
C SER A 65 -14.81 -8.21 3.97
N GLY A 66 -13.69 -8.83 3.62
CA GLY A 66 -13.33 -9.08 2.23
C GLY A 66 -13.06 -7.83 1.41
N ARG A 67 -12.75 -6.73 2.08
CA ARG A 67 -12.58 -5.41 1.45
C ARG A 67 -11.29 -4.75 1.94
N PRO A 68 -10.73 -3.84 1.14
CA PRO A 68 -9.65 -2.98 1.60
C PRO A 68 -10.07 -2.16 2.83
N ARG A 69 -9.08 -1.76 3.62
CA ARG A 69 -9.28 -0.90 4.77
C ARG A 69 -9.87 0.44 4.34
N ARG A 70 -10.95 0.85 5.00
CA ARG A 70 -11.54 2.17 4.78
C ARG A 70 -10.73 3.27 5.48
N PRO A 71 -10.87 4.54 5.03
CA PRO A 71 -10.19 5.67 5.65
C PRO A 71 -10.40 5.80 7.17
N GLU A 72 -11.62 5.58 7.64
CA GLU A 72 -11.98 5.63 9.06
C GLU A 72 -11.32 4.53 9.89
N GLU A 73 -11.06 3.36 9.31
CA GLU A 73 -10.46 2.21 10.00
C GLU A 73 -8.98 2.44 10.37
N TYR A 74 -8.33 3.46 9.78
CA TYR A 74 -7.02 3.92 10.24
C TYR A 74 -7.07 4.54 11.64
N PHE A 75 -8.25 4.92 12.10
CA PHE A 75 -8.48 5.55 13.40
C PHE A 75 -9.32 4.69 14.34
N ASN A 76 -9.39 3.37 14.11
CA ASN A 76 -10.07 2.46 15.03
C ASN A 76 -9.50 2.59 16.45
N GLY A 77 -10.41 2.81 17.43
CA GLY A 77 -10.04 3.02 18.82
C GLY A 77 -9.55 4.43 19.16
N VAL A 78 -9.62 5.38 18.22
CA VAL A 78 -9.35 6.80 18.47
C VAL A 78 -10.65 7.51 18.85
N GLU A 79 -10.65 8.17 20.01
CA GLU A 79 -11.83 8.89 20.54
C GLU A 79 -11.71 10.42 20.38
N ASP A 80 -10.67 10.91 19.68
CA ASP A 80 -10.44 12.36 19.48
C ASP A 80 -11.50 12.97 18.56
N PRO A 81 -12.40 13.83 19.07
CA PRO A 81 -13.47 14.44 18.26
C PRO A 81 -12.93 15.30 17.13
N SER A 82 -11.73 15.87 17.26
CA SER A 82 -11.11 16.70 16.23
C SER A 82 -10.76 15.87 14.99
N ILE A 83 -10.44 14.58 15.16
CA ILE A 83 -10.19 13.63 14.07
C ILE A 83 -11.52 13.12 13.54
N LEU A 84 -12.37 12.57 14.40
CA LEU A 84 -13.61 11.91 14.00
C LEU A 84 -14.53 12.85 13.22
N ASN A 85 -14.67 14.11 13.67
CA ASN A 85 -15.45 15.12 12.96
C ASN A 85 -14.91 15.47 11.56
N GLN A 86 -13.64 15.21 11.30
CA GLN A 86 -13.04 15.41 9.98
C GLN A 86 -13.27 14.21 9.06
N LEU A 87 -13.40 13.01 9.63
CA LEU A 87 -13.69 11.78 8.89
C LEU A 87 -15.18 11.65 8.54
N THR A 88 -16.07 11.92 9.48
CA THR A 88 -17.52 11.74 9.31
C THR A 88 -18.20 12.76 8.39
N ARG A 89 -17.57 13.90 8.14
CA ARG A 89 -18.15 14.95 7.28
C ARG A 89 -18.24 14.59 5.81
N ARG A 90 -17.73 13.44 5.39
CA ARG A 90 -17.54 13.15 3.96
C ARG A 90 -18.59 12.30 3.30
N GLY A 91 -19.59 11.80 4.01
CA GLY A 91 -20.62 10.95 3.40
C GLY A 91 -20.02 9.70 2.69
N ILE A 92 -18.78 9.32 3.04
CA ILE A 92 -18.08 8.17 2.47
C ILE A 92 -18.80 6.85 2.82
N ALA A 93 -19.77 6.93 3.73
CA ALA A 93 -20.46 5.77 4.26
C ALA A 93 -21.25 4.96 3.20
N ASP A 94 -21.65 5.57 2.09
CA ASP A 94 -22.63 4.96 1.19
C ASP A 94 -22.15 4.70 -0.25
N GLU A 95 -20.91 5.06 -0.62
CA GLU A 95 -20.42 4.65 -1.93
C GLU A 95 -20.15 3.14 -1.95
N PRO A 96 -20.73 2.41 -2.93
CA PRO A 96 -20.34 1.04 -3.16
C PRO A 96 -18.86 1.04 -3.56
N GLN A 97 -17.98 0.76 -2.57
CA GLN A 97 -16.57 0.49 -2.84
C GLN A 97 -16.50 -0.49 -4.01
N PRO A 98 -15.63 -0.26 -5.00
CA PRO A 98 -15.44 -1.24 -6.04
C PRO A 98 -15.30 -2.58 -5.34
N ARG A 99 -16.20 -3.50 -5.66
CA ARG A 99 -16.29 -4.79 -4.97
C ARG A 99 -14.92 -5.40 -5.02
N SER A 100 -14.28 -5.52 -3.87
CA SER A 100 -13.05 -6.27 -3.74
C SER A 100 -13.20 -7.60 -4.46
N PRO A 101 -12.17 -8.10 -5.12
CA PRO A 101 -12.24 -9.37 -5.82
C PRO A 101 -12.79 -10.42 -4.86
N LEU A 102 -13.60 -11.21 -5.35
CA LEU A 102 -14.57 -12.18 -4.90
C LEU A 102 -14.08 -13.31 -4.01
N TRP A 103 -12.91 -13.21 -3.36
CA TRP A 103 -12.41 -14.29 -2.51
C TRP A 103 -13.42 -14.69 -1.41
N SER A 104 -14.25 -13.79 -0.93
CA SER A 104 -15.31 -14.10 0.05
C SER A 104 -16.44 -15.00 -0.49
N ARG A 105 -16.47 -15.22 -1.82
CA ARG A 105 -17.44 -16.06 -2.51
C ARG A 105 -16.83 -17.22 -3.29
N THR A 106 -15.52 -17.26 -3.35
CA THR A 106 -14.73 -18.25 -4.08
C THR A 106 -13.79 -18.92 -3.09
N ALA A 107 -13.48 -20.20 -3.27
CA ALA A 107 -12.43 -20.84 -2.51
C ALA A 107 -11.11 -20.08 -2.71
N TYR A 108 -10.36 -19.88 -1.64
CA TYR A 108 -9.21 -18.95 -1.66
C TYR A 108 -8.07 -19.43 -2.55
N ASP A 109 -7.95 -20.73 -2.76
CA ASP A 109 -7.05 -21.37 -3.74
C ASP A 109 -7.28 -20.81 -5.16
N ARG A 110 -8.53 -20.74 -5.61
CA ARG A 110 -8.88 -20.19 -6.92
C ARG A 110 -8.63 -18.68 -7.03
N TYR A 111 -8.86 -17.95 -5.93
CA TYR A 111 -8.48 -16.54 -5.90
C TYR A 111 -6.98 -16.35 -6.05
N LEU A 112 -6.21 -17.19 -5.38
CA LEU A 112 -4.75 -17.18 -5.45
C LEU A 112 -4.25 -17.49 -6.87
N GLU A 113 -4.82 -18.53 -7.52
CA GLU A 113 -4.53 -18.85 -8.92
C GLU A 113 -4.78 -17.65 -9.83
N TRP A 114 -5.95 -17.02 -9.70
CA TRP A 114 -6.28 -15.82 -10.46
C TRP A 114 -5.27 -14.68 -10.21
N ALA A 115 -4.93 -14.40 -8.96
CA ALA A 115 -3.97 -13.35 -8.62
C ALA A 115 -2.58 -13.64 -9.23
N MET A 116 -2.15 -14.89 -9.20
CA MET A 116 -0.91 -15.33 -9.81
C MET A 116 -0.93 -15.14 -11.34
N GLU A 117 -2.02 -15.49 -12.02
CA GLU A 117 -2.18 -15.25 -13.46
C GLU A 117 -2.12 -13.76 -13.80
N GLN A 118 -2.86 -12.91 -13.04
CA GLN A 118 -2.88 -11.46 -13.27
C GLN A 118 -1.50 -10.81 -13.05
N GLY A 119 -0.77 -11.27 -12.04
CA GLY A 119 0.51 -10.70 -11.63
C GLY A 119 1.72 -11.22 -12.42
N THR A 120 1.57 -12.28 -13.25
CA THR A 120 2.67 -12.93 -13.95
C THR A 120 2.85 -12.37 -15.37
N THR A 121 4.07 -12.05 -15.74
CA THR A 121 4.46 -11.68 -17.11
C THR A 121 4.83 -12.93 -17.94
N PRO A 122 4.86 -12.82 -19.29
CA PRO A 122 5.13 -13.97 -20.18
C PRO A 122 6.45 -14.72 -19.93
N ASN A 123 7.40 -14.12 -19.24
CA ASN A 123 8.66 -14.76 -18.81
C ASN A 123 8.56 -15.52 -17.48
N GLY A 124 7.34 -15.70 -16.95
CA GLY A 124 7.10 -16.49 -15.73
C GLY A 124 7.39 -15.73 -14.42
N VAL A 125 7.52 -14.41 -14.45
CA VAL A 125 7.77 -13.59 -13.24
C VAL A 125 6.46 -13.05 -12.68
N PHE A 126 6.18 -13.39 -11.43
CA PHE A 126 5.07 -12.86 -10.66
C PHE A 126 5.51 -11.70 -9.75
N GLY A 127 4.71 -10.65 -9.66
CA GLY A 127 4.90 -9.55 -8.71
C GLY A 127 3.62 -9.18 -8.00
N ALA A 128 3.69 -8.93 -6.69
CA ALA A 128 2.58 -8.36 -5.91
C ALA A 128 3.09 -7.33 -4.90
N LYS A 129 2.22 -6.42 -4.49
CA LYS A 129 2.45 -5.48 -3.40
C LYS A 129 1.67 -5.92 -2.17
N LEU A 130 2.33 -5.90 -1.01
CA LEU A 130 1.75 -6.31 0.25
C LEU A 130 2.06 -5.27 1.34
N MET A 131 1.02 -4.66 1.88
CA MET A 131 1.15 -3.75 3.01
C MET A 131 1.15 -4.52 4.33
N TRP A 132 1.91 -4.05 5.32
CA TRP A 132 1.91 -4.68 6.65
C TRP A 132 0.49 -4.88 7.20
N GLY A 133 -0.36 -3.87 7.03
CA GLY A 133 -1.74 -3.89 7.55
C GLY A 133 -2.62 -5.01 7.01
N TYR A 134 -2.19 -5.74 5.98
CA TYR A 134 -2.92 -6.87 5.40
C TYR A 134 -2.17 -8.20 5.55
N LEU A 135 -0.92 -8.20 6.02
CA LEU A 135 -0.14 -9.45 6.11
C LEU A 135 -0.84 -10.50 6.98
N GLY A 136 -1.38 -10.10 8.12
CA GLY A 136 -2.10 -11.00 9.02
C GLY A 136 -3.34 -11.61 8.40
N ASP A 137 -4.17 -10.76 7.78
CA ASP A 137 -5.38 -11.19 7.07
C ASP A 137 -5.03 -12.11 5.90
N PHE A 138 -4.01 -11.77 5.13
CA PHE A 138 -3.53 -12.60 4.01
C PHE A 138 -3.06 -13.97 4.48
N VAL A 139 -2.25 -14.04 5.54
CA VAL A 139 -1.79 -15.32 6.13
C VAL A 139 -2.99 -16.14 6.63
N SER A 140 -3.95 -15.50 7.28
CA SER A 140 -5.18 -16.17 7.75
C SER A 140 -5.98 -16.77 6.58
N LEU A 141 -6.10 -16.02 5.49
CA LEU A 141 -6.80 -16.48 4.29
C LEU A 141 -6.07 -17.64 3.58
N LEU A 142 -4.73 -17.58 3.50
CA LEU A 142 -3.93 -18.69 2.97
C LEU A 142 -4.14 -19.98 3.77
N ARG A 143 -4.30 -19.89 5.10
CA ARG A 143 -4.55 -21.04 5.97
C ARG A 143 -5.92 -21.70 5.78
N ASN A 144 -6.84 -21.06 5.02
CA ASN A 144 -8.08 -21.69 4.57
C ASN A 144 -7.84 -22.71 3.44
N VAL A 145 -6.71 -22.63 2.75
CA VAL A 145 -6.29 -23.64 1.78
C VAL A 145 -5.69 -24.83 2.53
N PRO A 146 -6.21 -26.06 2.34
CA PRO A 146 -5.83 -27.22 3.16
C PRO A 146 -4.32 -27.48 3.17
N GLU A 147 -3.63 -27.31 2.03
CA GLU A 147 -2.20 -27.54 1.84
C GLU A 147 -1.34 -26.59 2.66
N TYR A 148 -1.85 -25.40 2.96
CA TYR A 148 -1.10 -24.32 3.64
C TYR A 148 -1.43 -24.19 5.13
N ARG A 149 -2.43 -24.94 5.62
CA ARG A 149 -3.03 -24.75 6.94
C ARG A 149 -2.03 -24.83 8.09
N GLU A 150 -1.18 -25.85 8.06
CA GLU A 150 -0.27 -26.18 9.15
C GLU A 150 1.19 -25.74 8.90
N LEU A 151 1.44 -25.05 7.79
CA LEU A 151 2.80 -24.62 7.46
C LEU A 151 3.30 -23.56 8.46
N PRO A 152 4.56 -23.66 8.93
CA PRO A 152 5.21 -22.56 9.65
C PRO A 152 5.20 -21.29 8.82
N LEU A 153 5.12 -20.12 9.46
CA LEU A 153 5.07 -18.83 8.75
C LEU A 153 6.29 -18.62 7.83
N ALA A 154 7.45 -19.11 8.24
CA ALA A 154 8.68 -19.01 7.45
C ALA A 154 8.62 -19.80 6.14
N ASP A 155 7.86 -20.89 6.10
CA ASP A 155 7.74 -21.78 4.95
C ASP A 155 6.50 -21.45 4.10
N LEU A 156 5.49 -20.82 4.71
CA LEU A 156 4.17 -20.57 4.08
C LEU A 156 4.29 -19.74 2.79
N LEU A 157 4.93 -18.57 2.85
CA LEU A 157 5.02 -17.71 1.67
C LEU A 157 5.95 -18.28 0.59
N PRO A 158 7.12 -18.88 0.91
CA PRO A 158 7.94 -19.59 -0.08
C PRO A 158 7.23 -20.78 -0.74
N GLU A 159 6.33 -21.47 -0.03
CA GLU A 159 5.54 -22.56 -0.62
C GLU A 159 4.50 -22.05 -1.63
N VAL A 160 3.86 -20.92 -1.31
CA VAL A 160 2.87 -20.29 -2.19
C VAL A 160 3.51 -19.66 -3.43
N PHE A 161 4.71 -19.04 -3.27
CA PHE A 161 5.34 -18.23 -4.29
C PHE A 161 6.70 -18.80 -4.69
N PRO A 162 6.83 -19.38 -5.91
CA PRO A 162 8.10 -19.96 -6.38
C PRO A 162 9.25 -18.94 -6.39
N GLU A 163 10.43 -19.34 -5.97
CA GLU A 163 11.66 -18.51 -5.94
C GLU A 163 11.42 -17.11 -5.33
N LEU A 164 10.67 -17.06 -4.22
CA LEU A 164 10.21 -15.81 -3.61
C LEU A 164 11.36 -14.89 -3.17
N THR A 165 11.35 -13.66 -3.67
CA THR A 165 12.19 -12.55 -3.20
C THR A 165 11.33 -11.46 -2.57
N PHE A 166 11.75 -10.91 -1.44
CA PHE A 166 11.08 -9.76 -0.83
C PHE A 166 11.79 -8.46 -1.19
N VAL A 167 11.00 -7.47 -1.60
CA VAL A 167 11.46 -6.10 -1.87
C VAL A 167 10.86 -5.17 -0.82
N ARG A 168 11.67 -4.66 0.08
CA ARG A 168 11.23 -3.78 1.18
C ARG A 168 11.34 -2.32 0.77
N VAL A 169 10.22 -1.63 0.60
CA VAL A 169 10.19 -0.21 0.27
C VAL A 169 10.01 0.63 1.53
N VAL A 170 10.94 1.55 1.76
CA VAL A 170 10.99 2.41 2.94
C VAL A 170 11.10 3.87 2.50
N ARG A 171 10.39 4.77 3.17
CA ARG A 171 10.52 6.21 3.04
C ARG A 171 11.24 6.77 4.27
N ALA A 172 12.35 7.50 4.09
CA ALA A 172 13.13 8.03 5.20
C ALA A 172 12.36 9.10 5.96
N ASN A 173 11.71 10.01 5.24
CA ASN A 173 10.95 11.08 5.87
C ASN A 173 9.55 10.61 6.33
N LYS A 174 9.48 10.13 7.58
CA LYS A 174 8.26 9.57 8.18
C LYS A 174 7.18 10.62 8.43
N VAL A 175 7.56 11.85 8.73
CA VAL A 175 6.60 12.95 8.90
C VAL A 175 5.89 13.24 7.58
N ARG A 176 6.65 13.39 6.48
CA ARG A 176 6.05 13.56 5.15
C ARG A 176 5.21 12.36 4.74
N GLN A 177 5.58 11.15 5.14
CA GLN A 177 4.81 9.94 4.90
C GLN A 177 3.46 10.00 5.63
N ALA A 178 3.45 10.36 6.92
CA ALA A 178 2.24 10.49 7.73
C ALA A 178 1.34 11.63 7.24
N VAL A 179 1.90 12.77 6.88
CA VAL A 179 1.15 13.89 6.26
C VAL A 179 0.48 13.45 4.96
N SER A 180 1.21 12.76 4.08
CA SER A 180 0.66 12.22 2.83
C SER A 180 -0.45 11.19 3.09
N LEU A 181 -0.33 10.38 4.15
CA LEU A 181 -1.36 9.44 4.56
C LEU A 181 -2.60 10.17 5.09
N TRP A 182 -2.44 11.19 5.94
CA TRP A 182 -3.55 11.99 6.43
C TRP A 182 -4.32 12.68 5.30
N LYS A 183 -3.61 13.18 4.30
CA LYS A 183 -4.22 13.73 3.09
C LYS A 183 -5.01 12.66 2.32
N ALA A 184 -4.42 11.48 2.11
CA ALA A 184 -5.10 10.38 1.41
C ALA A 184 -6.36 9.91 2.16
N VAL A 185 -6.32 9.80 3.48
CA VAL A 185 -7.49 9.49 4.33
C VAL A 185 -8.59 10.52 4.15
N GLN A 186 -8.23 11.80 4.12
CA GLN A 186 -9.20 12.88 3.92
C GLN A 186 -9.78 12.92 2.51
N THR A 187 -9.07 12.52 1.49
CA THR A 187 -9.53 12.55 0.08
C THR A 187 -10.13 11.23 -0.38
N ALA A 188 -9.98 10.15 0.39
CA ALA A 188 -10.18 8.78 -0.05
C ALA A 188 -9.43 8.46 -1.37
N SER A 189 -8.42 9.28 -1.72
CA SER A 189 -7.62 9.14 -2.93
C SER A 189 -6.26 8.54 -2.60
N TRP A 190 -6.10 7.27 -2.90
CA TRP A 190 -4.87 6.51 -2.66
C TRP A 190 -3.89 6.58 -3.83
N ARG A 191 -4.39 6.84 -5.04
CA ARG A 191 -3.63 6.95 -6.30
C ARG A 191 -3.69 8.38 -6.84
N GLN A 192 -2.70 8.78 -7.62
CA GLN A 192 -2.70 10.07 -8.32
C GLN A 192 -3.45 9.98 -9.65
N GLU A 193 -3.85 11.16 -10.15
CA GLU A 193 -4.49 11.35 -11.45
C GLU A 193 -3.55 11.00 -12.61
N GLY A 194 -2.88 10.07 -12.74
CA GLY A 194 -2.02 9.59 -13.81
C GLY A 194 -1.81 8.09 -13.72
N ASP A 195 -2.24 7.51 -12.58
CA ASP A 195 -2.01 6.10 -12.26
C ASP A 195 -3.14 5.17 -12.74
N ARG A 196 -4.13 5.70 -13.43
CA ARG A 196 -5.21 4.89 -13.99
C ARG A 196 -4.78 4.36 -15.34
N ASP A 197 -4.81 3.04 -15.51
CA ASP A 197 -4.94 2.48 -16.83
C ASP A 197 -6.16 3.13 -17.49
N PRO A 198 -6.07 3.53 -18.76
CA PRO A 198 -7.19 4.15 -19.44
C PRO A 198 -8.40 3.22 -19.31
N ILE A 199 -9.49 3.77 -18.74
CA ILE A 199 -10.77 3.06 -18.71
C ILE A 199 -11.11 2.79 -20.18
N PRO A 200 -11.39 1.55 -20.59
CA PRO A 200 -11.82 1.27 -21.95
C PRO A 200 -12.97 2.22 -22.33
N GLU A 201 -12.91 2.81 -23.53
CA GLU A 201 -13.90 3.80 -23.98
C GLU A 201 -15.34 3.25 -23.99
N ASP A 202 -15.50 1.93 -23.96
CA ASP A 202 -16.79 1.22 -23.94
C ASP A 202 -17.28 0.86 -22.52
N SER A 203 -16.68 1.38 -21.44
CA SER A 203 -17.17 1.10 -20.08
C SER A 203 -18.33 2.06 -19.75
N ASP A 204 -19.52 1.49 -19.50
CA ASP A 204 -20.69 2.20 -18.96
C ASP A 204 -20.50 2.77 -17.53
N VAL A 205 -19.26 2.79 -17.03
CA VAL A 205 -18.92 3.36 -15.72
C VAL A 205 -18.59 4.83 -15.93
N PRO A 206 -19.42 5.76 -15.45
CA PRO A 206 -19.14 7.18 -15.56
C PRO A 206 -17.80 7.49 -14.88
N PRO A 207 -17.00 8.42 -15.44
CA PRO A 207 -15.73 8.77 -14.85
C PRO A 207 -15.97 9.29 -13.42
N TYR A 208 -15.43 8.57 -12.45
CA TYR A 208 -15.51 8.82 -11.00
C TYR A 208 -15.11 10.25 -10.60
N LYS A 209 -14.45 10.95 -11.51
CA LYS A 209 -13.86 12.27 -11.33
C LYS A 209 -14.88 13.42 -11.18
N SER A 210 -16.04 13.35 -11.81
CA SER A 210 -16.95 14.51 -11.90
C SER A 210 -17.74 14.79 -10.61
N PHE A 211 -17.97 13.79 -9.77
CA PHE A 211 -18.77 13.94 -8.56
C PHE A 211 -17.96 14.36 -7.33
N LEU A 212 -16.69 13.97 -7.26
CA LEU A 212 -15.83 14.26 -6.11
C LEU A 212 -15.19 15.66 -6.14
N ASP A 213 -14.90 16.19 -7.34
CA ASP A 213 -14.20 17.47 -7.47
C ASP A 213 -15.05 18.69 -7.06
N GLU A 214 -16.37 18.59 -7.16
CA GLU A 214 -17.27 19.71 -6.80
C GLU A 214 -17.60 19.78 -5.29
N HIS A 215 -17.36 18.72 -4.52
CA HIS A 215 -17.83 18.61 -3.13
C HIS A 215 -16.76 18.24 -2.10
N LEU A 216 -15.47 18.18 -2.48
CA LEU A 216 -14.41 17.88 -1.51
C LEU A 216 -14.31 19.02 -0.49
N PRO A 217 -14.57 18.78 0.80
CA PRO A 217 -14.31 19.78 1.82
C PRO A 217 -12.82 20.09 1.85
N ALA A 218 -12.48 21.35 2.11
CA ALA A 218 -11.10 21.78 2.20
C ALA A 218 -10.28 20.86 3.13
N LEU A 219 -9.14 20.41 2.65
CA LEU A 219 -8.20 19.60 3.43
C LEU A 219 -7.80 20.35 4.70
N ARG A 220 -7.76 19.66 5.83
CA ARG A 220 -7.48 20.26 7.14
C ARG A 220 -6.27 19.60 7.78
N PHE A 221 -5.35 20.44 8.20
CA PHE A 221 -4.26 20.02 9.08
C PHE A 221 -4.83 19.55 10.43
N ASN A 222 -4.33 18.43 10.93
CA ASN A 222 -4.63 17.94 12.27
C ASN A 222 -3.38 17.29 12.86
N TYR A 223 -2.82 17.90 13.89
CA TYR A 223 -1.59 17.42 14.55
C TYR A 223 -1.77 16.02 15.15
N ASN A 224 -2.90 15.78 15.85
CA ASN A 224 -3.17 14.50 16.49
C ASN A 224 -3.36 13.37 15.48
N ALA A 225 -4.05 13.64 14.37
CA ALA A 225 -4.21 12.66 13.29
C ALA A 225 -2.87 12.28 12.66
N ILE A 226 -2.02 13.27 12.36
CA ILE A 226 -0.69 13.03 11.81
C ILE A 226 0.18 12.27 12.82
N SER A 227 0.15 12.62 14.11
CA SER A 227 0.89 11.92 15.17
C SER A 227 0.46 10.46 15.30
N HIS A 228 -0.85 10.20 15.26
CA HIS A 228 -1.41 8.85 15.30
C HIS A 228 -0.93 8.01 14.11
N LEU A 229 -1.08 8.54 12.90
CA LEU A 229 -0.64 7.85 11.68
C LEU A 229 0.87 7.65 11.62
N LEU A 230 1.67 8.62 12.10
CA LEU A 230 3.11 8.47 12.24
C LEU A 230 3.46 7.31 13.18
N GLY A 231 2.78 7.23 14.32
CA GLY A 231 2.95 6.13 15.27
C GLY A 231 2.60 4.77 14.67
N GLN A 232 1.53 4.69 13.86
CA GLN A 232 1.16 3.46 13.14
C GLN A 232 2.22 3.07 12.11
N ILE A 233 2.68 4.01 11.29
CA ILE A 233 3.72 3.76 10.29
C ILE A 233 4.98 3.20 10.95
N LEU A 234 5.45 3.83 12.03
CA LEU A 234 6.66 3.38 12.74
C LEU A 234 6.49 1.98 13.34
N LYS A 235 5.32 1.68 13.90
CA LYS A 235 5.00 0.34 14.42
C LYS A 235 4.99 -0.71 13.31
N ASP A 236 4.38 -0.40 12.18
CA ASP A 236 4.27 -1.34 11.06
C ASP A 236 5.64 -1.59 10.39
N GLU A 237 6.50 -0.57 10.36
CA GLU A 237 7.88 -0.77 9.90
C GLU A 237 8.70 -1.66 10.84
N ALA A 238 8.62 -1.41 12.14
CA ALA A 238 9.28 -2.26 13.12
C ALA A 238 8.78 -3.72 13.07
N ARG A 239 7.50 -3.92 12.75
CA ARG A 239 6.92 -5.26 12.56
C ARG A 239 7.42 -5.93 11.28
N TRP A 240 7.59 -5.19 10.18
CA TRP A 240 8.25 -5.71 8.99
C TRP A 240 9.67 -6.17 9.29
N ASP A 241 10.44 -5.36 10.02
CA ASP A 241 11.82 -5.70 10.40
C ASP A 241 11.83 -6.97 11.26
N ALA A 242 10.96 -7.06 12.27
CA ALA A 242 10.81 -8.27 13.10
C ALA A 242 10.36 -9.50 12.28
N PHE A 243 9.47 -9.32 11.29
CA PHE A 243 9.09 -10.41 10.39
C PHE A 243 10.28 -10.95 9.61
N PHE A 244 11.07 -10.09 8.97
CA PHE A 244 12.25 -10.52 8.19
C PHE A 244 13.32 -11.17 9.07
N GLU A 245 13.51 -10.70 10.29
CA GLU A 245 14.38 -11.33 11.28
C GLU A 245 13.87 -12.73 11.67
N HIS A 246 12.57 -12.85 11.94
CA HIS A 246 11.94 -14.13 12.30
C HIS A 246 12.06 -15.17 11.19
N VAL A 247 11.76 -14.80 9.95
CA VAL A 247 11.86 -15.72 8.80
C VAL A 247 13.30 -15.87 8.28
N ARG A 248 14.27 -15.13 8.85
CA ARG A 248 15.70 -15.14 8.49
C ARG A 248 15.94 -14.82 7.01
N ILE A 249 15.18 -13.93 6.45
CA ILE A 249 15.30 -13.48 5.05
C ILE A 249 15.79 -12.04 5.03
N LYS A 250 16.77 -11.75 4.17
CA LYS A 250 17.24 -10.38 3.93
C LYS A 250 16.55 -9.83 2.68
N PRO A 251 15.61 -8.89 2.81
CA PRO A 251 14.92 -8.32 1.66
C PRO A 251 15.83 -7.41 0.82
N VAL A 252 15.47 -7.20 -0.43
CA VAL A 252 16.02 -6.11 -1.26
C VAL A 252 15.48 -4.80 -0.73
N LEU A 253 16.34 -3.99 -0.11
CA LEU A 253 15.94 -2.70 0.44
C LEU A 253 15.90 -1.64 -0.66
N VAL A 254 14.77 -0.93 -0.76
CA VAL A 254 14.55 0.21 -1.66
C VAL A 254 14.18 1.42 -0.81
N LEU A 255 15.05 2.44 -0.83
CA LEU A 255 14.78 3.72 -0.19
C LEU A 255 14.10 4.64 -1.20
N TYR A 256 12.89 5.11 -0.86
CA TYR A 256 12.06 5.94 -1.75
C TYR A 256 12.79 7.17 -2.29
N GLU A 257 13.50 7.88 -1.42
CA GLU A 257 14.17 9.11 -1.79
C GLU A 257 15.26 8.87 -2.86
N ASN A 258 16.00 7.76 -2.74
CA ASN A 258 17.00 7.37 -3.72
C ASN A 258 16.34 6.91 -5.02
N PHE A 259 15.26 6.11 -4.90
CA PHE A 259 14.52 5.60 -6.05
C PHE A 259 13.88 6.73 -6.86
N ALA A 260 13.27 7.70 -6.20
CA ALA A 260 12.66 8.84 -6.86
C ALA A 260 13.70 9.82 -7.45
N GLY A 261 14.90 9.90 -6.85
CA GLY A 261 15.99 10.76 -7.32
C GLY A 261 16.73 10.21 -8.54
N ASP A 262 16.75 8.90 -8.73
CA ASP A 262 17.38 8.21 -9.87
C ASP A 262 16.53 7.02 -10.30
N TYR A 263 15.42 7.33 -10.93
CA TYR A 263 14.34 6.40 -11.22
C TYR A 263 14.77 5.25 -12.14
N GLU A 264 15.46 5.55 -13.23
CA GLU A 264 15.89 4.56 -14.21
C GLU A 264 16.93 3.58 -13.62
N ASN A 265 18.04 4.11 -13.09
CA ASN A 265 19.10 3.26 -12.52
C ASN A 265 18.61 2.49 -11.29
N SER A 266 17.74 3.09 -10.46
CA SER A 266 17.12 2.41 -9.33
C SER A 266 16.23 1.25 -9.78
N THR A 267 15.47 1.42 -10.87
CA THR A 267 14.66 0.35 -11.47
C THR A 267 15.54 -0.79 -11.97
N ILE A 268 16.60 -0.47 -12.73
CA ILE A 268 17.58 -1.45 -13.22
C ILE A 268 18.23 -2.20 -12.05
N ASN A 269 18.59 -1.51 -10.98
CA ASN A 269 19.17 -2.15 -9.79
C ASN A 269 18.20 -3.13 -9.15
N VAL A 270 16.92 -2.78 -9.00
CA VAL A 270 15.92 -3.70 -8.47
C VAL A 270 15.76 -4.91 -9.38
N LEU A 271 15.70 -4.73 -10.72
CA LEU A 271 15.65 -5.86 -11.67
C LEU A 271 16.83 -6.82 -11.44
N HIS A 272 18.06 -6.31 -11.41
CA HIS A 272 19.25 -7.15 -11.17
C HIS A 272 19.18 -7.90 -9.85
N ARG A 273 18.68 -7.25 -8.79
CA ARG A 273 18.50 -7.89 -7.48
C ARG A 273 17.41 -8.96 -7.49
N LEU A 274 16.45 -8.87 -8.41
CA LEU A 274 15.45 -9.91 -8.68
C LEU A 274 15.97 -10.99 -9.66
N GLY A 275 17.23 -10.90 -10.11
CA GLY A 275 17.81 -11.81 -11.11
C GLY A 275 17.22 -11.63 -12.51
N LEU A 276 16.77 -10.43 -12.82
CA LEU A 276 16.19 -10.06 -14.11
C LEU A 276 17.12 -9.10 -14.86
N SER A 277 17.13 -9.20 -16.20
CA SER A 277 17.80 -8.24 -17.05
C SER A 277 16.81 -7.21 -17.57
N PRO A 278 17.18 -5.92 -17.61
CA PRO A 278 16.35 -4.92 -18.26
C PRO A 278 16.19 -5.26 -19.75
N PRO A 279 15.05 -4.95 -20.37
CA PRO A 279 14.88 -5.08 -21.83
C PRO A 279 15.93 -4.25 -22.59
N GLU A 280 16.27 -4.69 -23.79
CA GLU A 280 17.21 -3.96 -24.65
C GLU A 280 16.68 -2.54 -24.94
N GLY A 281 17.52 -1.54 -24.75
CA GLY A 281 17.15 -0.13 -24.93
C GLY A 281 16.17 0.40 -23.89
N PHE A 282 15.98 -0.30 -22.75
CA PHE A 282 15.07 0.13 -21.69
C PHE A 282 15.42 1.55 -21.23
N LYS A 283 14.43 2.41 -21.32
CA LYS A 283 14.43 3.74 -20.74
C LYS A 283 13.08 3.93 -20.05
N VAL A 284 13.11 4.44 -18.86
CA VAL A 284 11.88 4.72 -18.12
C VAL A 284 11.94 6.13 -17.56
N GLU A 285 10.90 6.89 -17.88
CA GLU A 285 10.67 8.18 -17.24
C GLU A 285 9.58 8.02 -16.17
N PRO A 286 9.74 8.67 -15.02
CA PRO A 286 8.69 8.62 -14.00
C PRO A 286 7.41 9.24 -14.57
N ARG A 287 6.38 8.41 -14.78
CA ARG A 287 5.03 8.88 -15.15
C ARG A 287 4.40 9.69 -14.00
N MET A 288 4.89 9.45 -12.80
CA MET A 288 4.46 10.13 -11.58
C MET A 288 5.42 11.27 -11.27
N LYS A 289 4.96 12.49 -11.39
CA LYS A 289 5.70 13.62 -10.81
C LYS A 289 5.73 13.45 -9.29
N ALA A 290 6.93 13.53 -8.69
CA ALA A 290 7.06 13.54 -7.25
C ALA A 290 6.09 14.59 -6.69
N GLN A 291 5.10 14.15 -5.88
CA GLN A 291 4.20 15.10 -5.23
C GLN A 291 4.91 15.80 -4.06
N SER A 292 5.79 16.71 -4.34
CA SER A 292 5.97 17.83 -3.42
C SER A 292 4.88 18.87 -3.78
N ASP A 293 3.65 18.63 -3.34
CA ASP A 293 2.72 19.73 -3.32
C ASP A 293 3.08 20.61 -2.12
N GLY A 294 3.05 21.94 -2.30
CA GLY A 294 3.40 22.87 -1.24
C GLY A 294 2.62 22.65 0.06
N LEU A 295 1.44 22.01 -0.02
CA LEU A 295 0.61 21.64 1.13
C LEU A 295 1.27 20.56 2.00
N ASN A 296 1.85 19.51 1.37
CA ASN A 296 2.55 18.48 2.13
C ASN A 296 3.77 19.05 2.85
N ASP A 297 4.49 19.94 2.21
CA ASP A 297 5.67 20.60 2.79
C ASP A 297 5.28 21.55 3.92
N ASP A 298 4.22 22.32 3.74
CA ASP A 298 3.68 23.20 4.77
C ASP A 298 3.20 22.43 6.01
N TRP A 299 2.45 21.37 5.81
CA TRP A 299 1.96 20.55 6.91
C TRP A 299 3.08 19.80 7.64
N ALA A 300 4.08 19.31 6.92
CA ALA A 300 5.22 18.65 7.54
C ALA A 300 6.05 19.64 8.39
N ARG A 301 6.27 20.86 7.89
CA ARG A 301 6.94 21.94 8.63
C ARG A 301 6.13 22.31 9.88
N ARG A 302 4.84 22.61 9.72
CA ARG A 302 3.93 22.95 10.83
C ARG A 302 3.88 21.85 11.90
N TYR A 303 3.88 20.59 11.48
CA TYR A 303 3.92 19.45 12.41
C TYR A 303 5.22 19.44 13.21
N ALA A 304 6.36 19.64 12.56
CA ALA A 304 7.67 19.68 13.23
C ALA A 304 7.78 20.85 14.23
N GLU A 305 7.29 22.03 13.87
CA GLU A 305 7.27 23.20 14.75
C GLU A 305 6.43 22.96 16.01
N LEU A 306 5.23 22.38 15.85
CA LEU A 306 4.36 22.07 17.00
C LEU A 306 4.97 20.99 17.89
N ARG A 307 5.59 19.96 17.30
CA ARG A 307 6.24 18.90 18.06
C ARG A 307 7.42 19.42 18.90
N LEU A 308 8.25 20.28 18.34
CA LEU A 308 9.34 20.92 19.08
C LEU A 308 8.83 21.80 20.21
N GLY A 309 7.75 22.57 20.00
CA GLY A 309 7.11 23.36 21.03
C GLY A 309 6.60 22.52 22.21
N THR A 310 5.95 21.39 21.92
CA THR A 310 5.45 20.49 22.98
C THR A 310 6.56 19.76 23.74
N GLU A 311 7.72 19.48 23.10
CA GLU A 311 8.88 18.91 23.78
C GLU A 311 9.54 19.92 24.74
N PHE A 312 9.54 21.22 24.41
CA PHE A 312 10.03 22.28 25.30
C PHE A 312 9.12 22.52 26.51
N ASP A 313 7.81 22.40 26.35
CA ASP A 313 6.85 22.53 27.45
C ASP A 313 6.90 21.36 28.46
N LEU A 314 7.52 20.24 28.09
CA LEU A 314 7.72 19.08 28.95
C LEU A 314 9.04 19.10 29.73
N VAL A 315 9.93 20.06 29.48
CA VAL A 315 11.13 20.25 30.30
C VAL A 315 10.69 20.91 31.62
N PRO A 316 10.82 20.24 32.79
CA PRO A 316 10.51 20.85 34.05
C PRO A 316 11.35 22.14 34.22
N THR A 317 10.68 23.27 34.43
CA THR A 317 11.38 24.47 34.84
C THR A 317 12.17 24.15 36.11
N VAL A 318 13.51 24.18 35.99
CA VAL A 318 14.38 24.02 37.17
C VAL A 318 13.99 25.14 38.15
N PRO A 319 13.57 24.82 39.37
CA PRO A 319 13.23 25.85 40.32
C PRO A 319 14.44 26.77 40.54
N GLU A 320 14.22 28.08 40.46
CA GLU A 320 15.27 29.05 40.75
C GLU A 320 15.93 28.74 42.11
N PRO A 321 17.27 28.83 42.21
CA PRO A 321 17.94 28.60 43.47
C PRO A 321 17.46 29.63 44.50
N VAL A 322 16.88 29.13 45.58
CA VAL A 322 16.47 29.92 46.73
C VAL A 322 17.72 30.66 47.24
N ALA A 323 17.70 31.99 47.21
CA ALA A 323 18.76 32.79 47.75
C ALA A 323 18.98 32.44 49.26
N PRO A 324 20.26 32.33 49.71
CA PRO A 324 20.52 32.03 51.10
C PRO A 324 20.01 33.17 52.00
N PRO A 325 19.51 32.85 53.20
CA PRO A 325 19.03 33.87 54.12
C PRO A 325 20.16 34.80 54.51
N THR A 326 19.99 36.09 54.25
CA THR A 326 20.87 37.14 54.78
C THR A 326 20.69 37.19 56.31
N GLY A 327 21.74 36.74 57.04
CA GLY A 327 21.87 36.90 58.49
C GLY A 327 22.34 38.28 58.87
#